data_d49983f2a90ec4c308d5d99e649ead90
#
_entry.id   d49983f2a90ec4c308d5d99e649ead90
#
_cell.length_a   1.000
_cell.length_b   1.000
_cell.length_c   1.000
_cell.angle_alpha   90.00
_cell.angle_beta   90.00
_cell.angle_gamma   90.00
#
_symmetry.space_group_name_H-M   'P 1'
#
loop_
_entity.id
_entity.type
_entity.pdbx_description
1 polymer ?
#
loop_
_entity_poly.entity_id
_entity_poly.type
_entity_poly.pdbx_seq_one_letter_code
_entity_poly.pdbx_strand_id
1 'polypeptide(L)' 'MIDDTDPVLDAVDALRAAGIVVEPTGEEMDRWRIGDLLFSDAELVRIAMSRGLMEE' A
#
# COMPACT_ATOMS: atom_id res chain seq x y z
N MET A 1 14.52 9.83 -18.23
CA MET A 1 13.25 9.80 -17.63
C MET A 1 13.26 9.10 -16.32
N ILE A 2 12.64 9.65 -15.42
CA ILE A 2 12.67 9.12 -14.12
C ILE A 2 11.43 8.38 -13.81
N ASP A 3 11.62 7.28 -13.21
CA ASP A 3 10.51 6.54 -12.75
C ASP A 3 10.24 6.95 -11.33
N ASP A 4 9.28 7.75 -11.14
CA ASP A 4 8.94 8.22 -9.83
C ASP A 4 8.00 7.31 -9.11
N THR A 5 8.01 6.07 -9.45
CA THR A 5 7.11 5.14 -8.83
C THR A 5 7.39 5.08 -7.35
N ASP A 6 6.42 5.44 -6.58
CA ASP A 6 6.50 5.35 -5.13
C ASP A 6 6.10 3.93 -4.74
N PRO A 7 6.97 3.19 -4.03
CA PRO A 7 6.60 1.82 -3.66
C PRO A 7 5.30 1.74 -2.90
N VAL A 8 4.97 2.77 -2.14
CA VAL A 8 3.71 2.78 -1.41
C VAL A 8 2.54 2.84 -2.37
N LEU A 9 2.62 3.67 -3.40
CA LEU A 9 1.55 3.75 -4.38
C LEU A 9 1.43 2.47 -5.17
N ASP A 10 2.55 1.85 -5.48
CA ASP A 10 2.51 0.55 -6.14
C ASP A 10 1.82 -0.47 -5.26
N ALA A 11 2.10 -0.45 -3.96
CA ALA A 11 1.46 -1.38 -3.04
C ALA A 11 -0.03 -1.15 -3.00
N VAL A 12 -0.46 0.12 -2.97
CA VAL A 12 -1.88 0.44 -2.95
C VAL A 12 -2.56 -0.10 -4.21
N ASP A 13 -1.96 0.15 -5.36
CA ASP A 13 -2.53 -0.31 -6.61
C ASP A 13 -2.60 -1.83 -6.65
N ALA A 14 -1.54 -2.49 -6.21
CA ALA A 14 -1.49 -3.93 -6.23
C ALA A 14 -2.57 -4.53 -5.32
N LEU A 15 -2.75 -3.95 -4.14
CA LEU A 15 -3.75 -4.43 -3.21
C LEU A 15 -5.15 -4.21 -3.75
N ARG A 16 -5.39 -3.06 -4.36
CA ARG A 16 -6.70 -2.79 -4.96
C ARG A 16 -6.99 -3.72 -6.11
N ALA A 17 -5.98 -4.01 -6.91
CA ALA A 17 -6.15 -4.93 -8.02
C ALA A 17 -6.49 -6.33 -7.53
N ALA A 18 -6.06 -6.66 -6.32
CA ALA A 18 -6.38 -7.95 -5.72
C ALA A 18 -7.73 -7.95 -5.02
N GLY A 19 -8.47 -6.85 -5.08
CA GLY A 19 -9.78 -6.78 -4.48
C GLY A 19 -9.78 -6.31 -3.04
N ILE A 20 -8.67 -5.76 -2.58
CA ILE A 20 -8.55 -5.30 -1.20
C ILE A 20 -8.78 -3.80 -1.18
N VAL A 21 -9.65 -3.36 -0.29
CA VAL A 21 -9.94 -1.94 -0.16
C VAL A 21 -8.90 -1.32 0.75
N VAL A 22 -8.18 -0.33 0.23
CA VAL A 22 -7.15 0.37 0.96
C VAL A 22 -7.49 1.84 0.95
N GLU A 23 -7.54 2.47 2.13
CA GLU A 23 -7.92 3.86 2.24
C GLU A 23 -6.84 4.67 2.94
N PRO A 24 -6.52 5.86 2.42
CA PRO A 24 -5.59 6.73 3.12
C PRO A 24 -6.25 7.29 4.36
N THR A 25 -5.49 7.43 5.43
CA THR A 25 -6.02 7.94 6.67
C THR A 25 -4.89 8.61 7.45
N GLY A 26 -5.25 9.24 8.56
CA GLY A 26 -4.28 9.97 9.35
C GLY A 26 -4.29 11.43 8.99
N GLU A 27 -3.78 12.27 9.89
CA GLU A 27 -3.81 13.70 9.68
C GLU A 27 -2.97 14.12 8.49
N GLU A 28 -1.88 13.43 8.26
CA GLU A 28 -1.01 13.73 7.14
C GLU A 28 -1.16 12.72 6.03
N MET A 29 -2.18 11.88 6.13
CA MET A 29 -2.42 10.84 5.15
C MET A 29 -1.23 9.92 5.00
N ASP A 30 -0.54 9.69 6.10
CA ASP A 30 0.63 8.83 6.12
C ASP A 30 0.33 7.43 6.63
N ARG A 31 -0.94 7.12 6.78
CA ARG A 31 -1.37 5.80 7.21
C ARG A 31 -2.37 5.25 6.23
N TRP A 32 -2.52 3.96 6.27
CA TRP A 32 -3.42 3.26 5.37
C TRP A 32 -4.31 2.34 6.17
N ARG A 33 -5.56 2.31 5.84
CA ARG A 33 -6.50 1.47 6.54
C ARG A 33 -7.01 0.36 5.64
N ILE A 34 -6.96 -0.86 6.15
CA ILE A 34 -7.53 -2.02 5.50
C ILE A 34 -8.45 -2.66 6.52
N GLY A 35 -9.75 -2.58 6.29
CA GLY A 35 -10.72 -3.07 7.27
C GLY A 35 -10.61 -2.29 8.56
N ASP A 36 -10.32 -2.98 9.64
CA ASP A 36 -10.19 -2.37 10.95
C ASP A 36 -8.75 -2.10 11.34
N LEU A 37 -7.81 -2.37 10.47
CA LEU A 37 -6.40 -2.28 10.81
C LEU A 37 -5.77 -1.10 10.13
N LEU A 38 -4.82 -0.49 10.84
CA LEU A 38 -4.06 0.63 10.31
C LEU A 38 -2.63 0.19 10.05
N PHE A 39 -2.07 0.69 8.98
CA PHE A 39 -0.72 0.32 8.57
C PHE A 39 0.05 1.57 8.19
N SER A 40 1.35 1.54 8.43
CA SER A 40 2.23 2.58 7.93
C SER A 40 2.59 2.27 6.49
N ASP A 41 3.28 3.23 5.85
CA ASP A 41 3.72 3.04 4.48
C ASP A 41 4.54 1.76 4.34
N ALA A 42 5.50 1.59 5.23
CA ALA A 42 6.39 0.43 5.14
C ALA A 42 5.62 -0.86 5.34
N GLU A 43 4.66 -0.85 6.24
CA GLU A 43 3.87 -2.04 6.50
C GLU A 43 2.99 -2.38 5.32
N LEU A 44 2.46 -1.38 4.65
CA LEU A 44 1.63 -1.62 3.49
C LEU A 44 2.44 -2.30 2.37
N VAL A 45 3.64 -1.81 2.12
CA VAL A 45 4.51 -2.41 1.13
C VAL A 45 4.82 -3.86 1.51
N ARG A 46 5.10 -4.08 2.78
CA ARG A 46 5.41 -5.43 3.24
C ARG A 46 4.23 -6.38 3.03
N ILE A 47 3.03 -5.90 3.28
CA ILE A 47 1.85 -6.72 3.08
C ILE A 47 1.71 -7.10 1.61
N ALA A 48 1.90 -6.13 0.72
CA ALA A 48 1.79 -6.40 -0.70
C ALA A 48 2.84 -7.41 -1.14
N MET A 49 4.05 -7.29 -0.62
CA MET A 49 5.10 -8.25 -0.95
C MET A 49 4.79 -9.64 -0.44
N SER A 50 4.28 -9.72 0.79
CA SER A 50 4.04 -11.02 1.38
C SER A 50 2.90 -11.74 0.68
N ARG A 51 2.05 -11.01 -0.01
CA ARG A 51 0.96 -11.62 -0.78
C ARG A 51 1.39 -11.93 -2.21
N GLY A 52 2.64 -11.63 -2.55
CA GLY A 52 3.12 -11.89 -3.89
C GLY A 52 2.61 -10.90 -4.92
N LEU A 53 2.14 -9.75 -4.47
CA LEU A 53 1.58 -8.75 -5.36
C LEU A 53 2.62 -7.78 -5.88
N MET A 54 3.76 -7.72 -5.22
CA MET A 54 4.85 -6.85 -5.64
C MET A 54 6.12 -7.66 -5.69
N GLU A 55 7.00 -7.24 -6.58
CA GLU A 55 8.32 -7.84 -6.67
C GLU A 55 9.32 -6.91 -6.01
N GLU A 56 10.37 -7.48 -5.48
CA GLU A 56 11.41 -6.68 -4.86
C GLU A 56 12.23 -5.93 -5.86
#